data_014d63171a96b0c11f2214d31bb84019
#
_entry.id   014d63171a96b0c11f2214d31bb84019
#
_cell.length_a   1.000
_cell.length_b   1.000
_cell.length_c   1.000
_cell.angle_alpha   90.00
_cell.angle_beta   90.00
_cell.angle_gamma   90.00
#
_symmetry.space_group_name_H-M   'P 1'
#
loop_
_entity.id
_entity.type
_entity.pdbx_description
1 polymer ?
#
loop_
_entity_poly.entity_id
_entity_poly.type
_entity_poly.pdbx_seq_one_letter_code
_entity_poly.pdbx_strand_id
1 'polypeptide(L)'
;KDVESGLIVKGRYTTIKTHLQHFLDFIGKDTKLKELERIDCEDYFYERMKKSKNNVKQVTIQNEQSTINSCMKFLFRNNETHFEAFDFKKLPKVDRNNEAIRRATFTNEEYKRIYKALRTYCAKSNKKIDEDERLTREIVRHYILIASSSGLRVGEQRQLRWSDVDIERRKTNGKQRILAKIRVRAETSKVRNSRVFYCRGGEHFERLKELT
;
A
#
# COMPACT_ATOMS: atom_id res chain seq x y z
N LYS A 1 7.45 22.48 3.21
CA LYS A 1 7.07 22.58 4.63
C LYS A 1 6.46 21.25 5.13
N ASP A 2 5.25 20.83 4.71
CA ASP A 2 4.56 19.65 5.28
C ASP A 2 5.32 18.32 5.10
N VAL A 3 6.08 18.17 4.03
CA VAL A 3 6.96 17.00 3.84
C VAL A 3 8.17 17.09 4.76
N GLU A 4 8.79 18.24 4.89
CA GLU A 4 9.96 18.50 5.75
C GLU A 4 9.60 18.34 7.22
N SER A 5 8.40 18.80 7.61
CA SER A 5 7.88 18.64 8.97
C SER A 5 7.33 17.24 9.27
N GLY A 6 7.33 16.33 8.29
CA GLY A 6 6.81 14.97 8.43
C GLY A 6 5.28 14.86 8.54
N LEU A 7 4.53 15.94 8.32
CA LEU A 7 3.06 15.93 8.31
C LEU A 7 2.50 15.09 7.18
N ILE A 8 3.16 15.10 6.01
CA ILE A 8 2.87 14.22 4.88
C ILE A 8 4.13 13.50 4.39
N VAL A 9 3.98 12.26 3.96
CA VAL A 9 5.09 11.50 3.36
C VAL A 9 5.30 11.91 1.91
N LYS A 10 6.56 11.81 1.43
CA LYS A 10 6.95 12.18 0.06
C LYS A 10 6.06 11.56 -1.02
N GLY A 11 5.67 10.27 -0.85
CA GLY A 11 4.74 9.61 -1.79
C GLY A 11 3.37 10.27 -1.86
N ARG A 12 2.81 10.75 -0.73
CA ARG A 12 1.55 11.50 -0.73
C ARG A 12 1.68 12.85 -1.44
N TYR A 13 2.79 13.56 -1.22
CA TYR A 13 3.07 14.80 -1.94
C TYR A 13 3.11 14.59 -3.46
N THR A 14 3.83 13.56 -3.94
CA THR A 14 3.88 13.21 -5.37
C THR A 14 2.48 12.92 -5.93
N THR A 15 1.65 12.17 -5.19
CA THR A 15 0.27 11.89 -5.59
C THR A 15 -0.56 13.18 -5.70
N ILE A 16 -0.49 14.06 -4.71
CA ILE A 16 -1.19 15.37 -4.72
C ILE A 16 -0.75 16.18 -5.94
N LYS A 17 0.55 16.28 -6.19
CA LYS A 17 1.10 17.00 -7.33
C LYS A 17 0.56 16.46 -8.66
N THR A 18 0.52 15.15 -8.84
CA THR A 18 -0.02 14.50 -10.03
C THR A 18 -1.52 14.80 -10.22
N HIS A 19 -2.31 14.69 -9.14
CA HIS A 19 -3.74 14.99 -9.19
C HIS A 19 -4.00 16.45 -9.56
N LEU A 20 -3.27 17.39 -8.96
CA LEU A 20 -3.39 18.82 -9.29
C LEU A 20 -2.89 19.15 -10.70
N GLN A 21 -1.89 18.41 -11.20
CA GLN A 21 -1.47 18.56 -12.61
C GLN A 21 -2.61 18.18 -13.57
N HIS A 22 -3.32 17.06 -13.31
CA HIS A 22 -4.48 16.67 -14.11
C HIS A 22 -5.59 17.72 -14.07
N PHE A 23 -5.79 18.35 -12.92
CA PHE A 23 -6.74 19.44 -12.77
C PHE A 23 -6.34 20.68 -13.58
N LEU A 24 -5.08 21.12 -13.50
CA LEU A 24 -4.56 22.22 -14.30
C LEU A 24 -4.63 21.95 -15.80
N ASP A 25 -4.41 20.70 -16.22
CA ASP A 25 -4.56 20.28 -17.61
C ASP A 25 -6.03 20.29 -18.08
N PHE A 26 -6.98 20.23 -17.16
CA PHE A 26 -8.41 20.28 -17.44
C PHE A 26 -8.91 21.72 -17.53
N ILE A 27 -8.64 22.56 -16.52
CA ILE A 27 -9.14 23.94 -16.48
C ILE A 27 -8.33 24.92 -17.33
N GLY A 28 -7.10 24.56 -17.74
CA GLY A 28 -6.14 25.44 -18.36
C GLY A 28 -5.28 26.19 -17.33
N LYS A 29 -3.98 26.34 -17.64
CA LYS A 29 -3.00 26.93 -16.72
C LYS A 29 -3.20 28.41 -16.45
N ASP A 30 -3.80 29.11 -17.43
CA ASP A 30 -3.99 30.56 -17.41
C ASP A 30 -5.35 30.98 -16.82
N THR A 31 -6.18 30.00 -16.41
CA THR A 31 -7.49 30.26 -15.81
C THR A 31 -7.30 30.93 -14.45
N LYS A 32 -7.94 32.10 -14.28
CA LYS A 32 -7.88 32.81 -13.01
C LYS A 32 -8.77 32.15 -11.96
N LEU A 33 -8.24 31.88 -10.78
CA LEU A 33 -8.96 31.21 -9.67
C LEU A 33 -10.26 31.93 -9.28
N LYS A 34 -10.30 33.25 -9.38
CA LYS A 34 -11.48 34.06 -9.04
C LYS A 34 -12.59 34.05 -10.10
N GLU A 35 -12.29 33.58 -11.29
CA GLU A 35 -13.25 33.41 -12.39
C GLU A 35 -13.89 32.03 -12.41
N LEU A 36 -13.39 31.09 -11.59
CA LEU A 36 -13.92 29.74 -11.49
C LEU A 36 -15.25 29.71 -10.75
N GLU A 37 -16.17 28.86 -11.24
CA GLU A 37 -17.46 28.57 -10.63
C GLU A 37 -17.53 27.12 -10.13
N ARG A 38 -18.46 26.84 -9.22
CA ARG A 38 -18.63 25.50 -8.63
C ARG A 38 -18.91 24.40 -9.64
N ILE A 39 -19.53 24.76 -10.76
CA ILE A 39 -19.99 23.85 -11.80
C ILE A 39 -18.91 23.58 -12.87
N ASP A 40 -17.87 24.37 -12.97
CA ASP A 40 -16.85 24.26 -14.03
C ASP A 40 -16.19 22.89 -14.13
N CYS A 41 -16.23 22.12 -13.06
CA CYS A 41 -15.65 20.77 -13.02
C CYS A 41 -16.68 19.64 -13.05
N GLU A 42 -17.95 19.93 -13.40
CA GLU A 42 -18.99 18.87 -13.44
C GLU A 42 -18.58 17.72 -14.36
N ASP A 43 -18.04 18.01 -15.53
CA ASP A 43 -17.64 17.03 -16.54
C ASP A 43 -16.21 16.50 -16.38
N TYR A 44 -15.49 16.88 -15.31
CA TYR A 44 -14.10 16.43 -15.06
C TYR A 44 -13.93 14.91 -15.19
N PHE A 45 -14.90 14.12 -14.72
CA PHE A 45 -14.86 12.67 -14.82
C PHE A 45 -14.81 12.19 -16.26
N TYR A 46 -15.71 12.69 -17.11
CA TYR A 46 -15.82 12.25 -18.51
C TYR A 46 -14.59 12.64 -19.31
N GLU A 47 -14.13 13.87 -19.18
CA GLU A 47 -12.92 14.34 -19.87
C GLU A 47 -11.68 13.57 -19.40
N ARG A 48 -11.59 13.25 -18.12
CA ARG A 48 -10.48 12.46 -17.57
C ARG A 48 -10.48 11.04 -18.06
N MET A 49 -11.66 10.40 -18.20
CA MET A 49 -11.84 9.09 -18.80
C MET A 49 -11.43 9.10 -20.27
N LYS A 50 -11.95 10.05 -21.04
CA LYS A 50 -11.64 10.24 -22.47
C LYS A 50 -10.14 10.42 -22.71
N LYS A 51 -9.50 11.33 -21.97
CA LYS A 51 -8.04 11.59 -22.06
C LYS A 51 -7.21 10.34 -21.75
N SER A 52 -7.67 9.47 -20.86
CA SER A 52 -7.00 8.22 -20.50
C SER A 52 -7.34 7.03 -21.41
N LYS A 53 -8.15 7.22 -22.45
CA LYS A 53 -8.69 6.14 -23.29
C LYS A 53 -9.37 5.04 -22.47
N ASN A 54 -10.13 5.42 -21.45
CA ASN A 54 -10.85 4.55 -20.52
C ASN A 54 -9.96 3.61 -19.65
N ASN A 55 -8.66 3.91 -19.54
CA ASN A 55 -7.72 3.09 -18.74
C ASN A 55 -7.69 3.46 -17.25
N VAL A 56 -8.29 4.58 -16.84
CA VAL A 56 -8.31 5.03 -15.45
C VAL A 56 -9.55 4.53 -14.74
N LYS A 57 -9.39 3.92 -13.56
CA LYS A 57 -10.51 3.44 -12.75
C LYS A 57 -11.28 4.62 -12.14
N GLN A 58 -12.61 4.48 -12.04
CA GLN A 58 -13.49 5.46 -11.39
C GLN A 58 -12.98 5.91 -10.01
N VAL A 59 -12.54 4.98 -9.17
CA VAL A 59 -11.98 5.27 -7.83
C VAL A 59 -10.75 6.18 -7.90
N THR A 60 -9.92 6.05 -8.94
CA THR A 60 -8.75 6.92 -9.13
C THR A 60 -9.18 8.35 -9.38
N ILE A 61 -10.18 8.57 -10.27
CA ILE A 61 -10.70 9.91 -10.56
C ILE A 61 -11.40 10.50 -9.33
N GLN A 62 -12.15 9.71 -8.57
CA GLN A 62 -12.75 10.15 -7.30
C GLN A 62 -11.69 10.61 -6.28
N ASN A 63 -10.53 9.94 -6.23
CA ASN A 63 -9.41 10.37 -5.40
C ASN A 63 -8.77 11.68 -5.93
N GLU A 64 -8.71 11.88 -7.25
CA GLU A 64 -8.30 13.14 -7.87
C GLU A 64 -9.27 14.25 -7.45
N GLN A 65 -10.59 14.08 -7.62
CA GLN A 65 -11.64 15.01 -7.22
C GLN A 65 -11.56 15.39 -5.73
N SER A 66 -11.35 14.40 -4.87
CA SER A 66 -11.14 14.64 -3.42
C SER A 66 -9.90 15.49 -3.13
N THR A 67 -8.83 15.29 -3.89
CA THR A 67 -7.60 16.09 -3.77
C THR A 67 -7.82 17.52 -4.27
N ILE A 68 -8.52 17.69 -5.39
CA ILE A 68 -8.88 19.01 -5.95
C ILE A 68 -9.71 19.78 -4.94
N ASN A 69 -10.77 19.19 -4.39
CA ASN A 69 -11.61 19.86 -3.38
C ASN A 69 -10.85 20.17 -2.09
N SER A 70 -9.86 19.35 -1.71
CA SER A 70 -8.98 19.69 -0.58
C SER A 70 -8.09 20.90 -0.87
N CYS A 71 -7.65 21.05 -2.12
CA CYS A 71 -6.92 22.23 -2.58
C CYS A 71 -7.83 23.47 -2.62
N MET A 72 -9.03 23.35 -3.17
CA MET A 72 -10.02 24.44 -3.21
C MET A 72 -10.35 24.96 -1.80
N LYS A 73 -10.52 24.04 -0.85
CA LYS A 73 -10.72 24.37 0.57
C LYS A 73 -9.59 25.20 1.16
N PHE A 74 -8.35 24.89 0.80
CA PHE A 74 -7.19 25.67 1.19
C PHE A 74 -7.20 27.05 0.54
N LEU A 75 -7.48 27.15 -0.76
CA LEU A 75 -7.53 28.41 -1.49
C LEU A 75 -8.66 29.32 -0.97
N PHE A 76 -9.84 28.77 -0.69
CA PHE A 76 -10.96 29.51 -0.09
C PHE A 76 -10.61 30.11 1.26
N ARG A 77 -9.94 29.36 2.14
CA ARG A 77 -9.47 29.86 3.45
C ARG A 77 -8.44 30.98 3.33
N ASN A 78 -7.73 31.04 2.21
CA ASN A 78 -6.78 32.13 1.91
C ASN A 78 -7.39 33.25 1.06
N ASN A 79 -8.72 33.28 0.87
CA ASN A 79 -9.45 34.27 0.07
C ASN A 79 -9.02 34.31 -1.41
N GLU A 80 -8.51 33.19 -1.95
CA GLU A 80 -8.10 33.09 -3.35
C GLU A 80 -9.25 32.63 -4.27
N THR A 81 -10.32 32.04 -3.70
CA THR A 81 -11.52 31.62 -4.43
C THR A 81 -12.79 32.02 -3.69
N HIS A 82 -13.93 32.09 -4.39
CA HIS A 82 -15.23 32.48 -3.84
C HIS A 82 -16.03 31.27 -3.29
N PHE A 83 -15.57 30.04 -3.50
CA PHE A 83 -16.24 28.84 -3.07
C PHE A 83 -15.24 27.79 -2.55
N GLU A 84 -15.72 26.87 -1.71
CA GLU A 84 -14.90 25.91 -0.95
C GLU A 84 -14.63 24.61 -1.73
N ALA A 85 -15.53 24.21 -2.64
CA ALA A 85 -15.43 22.96 -3.35
C ALA A 85 -16.21 22.99 -4.67
N PHE A 86 -15.72 22.25 -5.69
CA PHE A 86 -16.44 22.01 -6.92
C PHE A 86 -17.57 20.99 -6.73
N ASP A 87 -18.65 21.16 -7.49
CA ASP A 87 -19.76 20.23 -7.55
C ASP A 87 -19.52 19.17 -8.65
N PHE A 88 -18.74 18.18 -8.30
CA PHE A 88 -18.50 17.04 -9.20
C PHE A 88 -19.76 16.17 -9.34
N LYS A 89 -20.03 15.72 -10.55
CA LYS A 89 -21.14 14.82 -10.84
C LYS A 89 -21.02 13.53 -10.01
N LYS A 90 -22.09 13.19 -9.29
CA LYS A 90 -22.17 11.93 -8.55
C LYS A 90 -22.37 10.75 -9.52
N LEU A 91 -21.39 9.87 -9.54
CA LEU A 91 -21.44 8.67 -10.39
C LEU A 91 -22.03 7.49 -9.63
N PRO A 92 -22.86 6.65 -10.30
CA PRO A 92 -23.33 5.43 -9.70
C PRO A 92 -22.15 4.50 -9.37
N LYS A 93 -22.25 3.79 -8.27
CA LYS A 93 -21.25 2.75 -7.96
C LYS A 93 -21.41 1.61 -8.97
N VAL A 94 -20.36 1.33 -9.71
CA VAL A 94 -20.34 0.25 -10.73
C VAL A 94 -20.42 -1.13 -10.07
N ASP A 95 -19.83 -1.27 -8.89
CA ASP A 95 -19.84 -2.52 -8.12
C ASP A 95 -20.22 -2.22 -6.67
N ARG A 96 -21.49 -2.48 -6.31
CA ARG A 96 -22.02 -2.21 -4.96
C ARG A 96 -21.38 -3.09 -3.89
N ASN A 97 -20.98 -4.31 -4.23
CA ASN A 97 -20.44 -5.29 -3.30
C ASN A 97 -18.90 -5.30 -3.29
N ASN A 98 -18.24 -4.51 -4.13
CA ASN A 98 -16.80 -4.51 -4.34
C ASN A 98 -16.21 -5.90 -4.70
N GLU A 99 -17.00 -6.79 -5.28
CA GLU A 99 -16.57 -8.15 -5.62
C GLU A 99 -15.56 -8.16 -6.77
N ALA A 100 -15.80 -7.35 -7.81
CA ALA A 100 -14.86 -7.21 -8.93
C ALA A 100 -13.53 -6.52 -8.55
N ILE A 101 -13.51 -5.79 -7.44
CA ILE A 101 -12.32 -5.08 -6.95
C ILE A 101 -11.53 -5.92 -5.95
N ARG A 102 -12.13 -6.99 -5.44
CA ARG A 102 -11.48 -7.87 -4.47
C ARG A 102 -10.28 -8.56 -5.11
N ARG A 103 -9.12 -8.39 -4.50
CA ARG A 103 -7.93 -9.13 -4.95
C ARG A 103 -8.15 -10.61 -4.72
N ALA A 104 -7.82 -11.43 -5.72
CA ALA A 104 -7.80 -12.87 -5.56
C ALA A 104 -6.85 -13.26 -4.42
N THR A 105 -7.25 -14.24 -3.63
CA THR A 105 -6.42 -14.86 -2.60
C THR A 105 -6.06 -16.27 -3.04
N PHE A 106 -4.92 -16.76 -2.61
CA PHE A 106 -4.54 -18.16 -2.88
C PHE A 106 -5.45 -19.13 -2.15
N THR A 107 -5.85 -20.18 -2.82
CA THR A 107 -6.46 -21.36 -2.20
C THR A 107 -5.43 -22.11 -1.36
N ASN A 108 -5.89 -23.03 -0.49
CA ASN A 108 -5.00 -23.87 0.30
C ASN A 108 -4.09 -24.74 -0.58
N GLU A 109 -4.60 -25.21 -1.71
CA GLU A 109 -3.85 -26.04 -2.68
C GLU A 109 -2.79 -25.21 -3.40
N GLU A 110 -3.12 -24.00 -3.82
CA GLU A 110 -2.16 -23.06 -4.42
C GLU A 110 -1.08 -22.68 -3.43
N TYR A 111 -1.44 -22.39 -2.17
CA TYR A 111 -0.47 -22.08 -1.13
C TYR A 111 0.48 -23.25 -0.87
N LYS A 112 -0.02 -24.49 -0.82
CA LYS A 112 0.83 -25.70 -0.72
C LYS A 112 1.78 -25.84 -1.91
N ARG A 113 1.33 -25.51 -3.12
CA ARG A 113 2.21 -25.51 -4.32
C ARG A 113 3.31 -24.46 -4.21
N ILE A 114 2.97 -23.23 -3.77
CA ILE A 114 3.94 -22.17 -3.52
C ILE A 114 4.97 -22.62 -2.48
N TYR A 115 4.53 -23.19 -1.35
CA TYR A 115 5.42 -23.66 -0.30
C TYR A 115 6.40 -24.75 -0.80
N LYS A 116 5.93 -25.70 -1.60
CA LYS A 116 6.79 -26.72 -2.24
C LYS A 116 7.77 -26.08 -3.23
N ALA A 117 7.30 -25.18 -4.09
CA ALA A 117 8.14 -24.51 -5.06
C ALA A 117 9.26 -23.70 -4.38
N LEU A 118 8.98 -23.01 -3.29
CA LEU A 118 9.99 -22.29 -2.50
C LEU A 118 11.06 -23.21 -1.91
N ARG A 119 10.72 -24.43 -1.54
CA ARG A 119 11.72 -25.44 -1.11
C ARG A 119 12.65 -25.85 -2.25
N THR A 120 12.08 -26.13 -3.43
CA THR A 120 12.85 -26.48 -4.62
C THR A 120 13.71 -25.32 -5.11
N TYR A 121 13.20 -24.08 -5.00
CA TYR A 121 13.89 -22.85 -5.38
C TYR A 121 15.22 -22.65 -4.65
N CYS A 122 15.31 -23.10 -3.38
CA CYS A 122 16.50 -23.01 -2.54
C CYS A 122 17.28 -24.32 -2.44
N ALA A 123 16.86 -25.40 -3.15
CA ALA A 123 17.42 -26.73 -2.95
C ALA A 123 18.91 -26.79 -3.32
N LYS A 124 19.71 -27.43 -2.45
CA LYS A 124 21.14 -27.69 -2.69
C LYS A 124 21.41 -28.57 -3.93
N SER A 125 20.41 -29.35 -4.35
CA SER A 125 20.48 -30.16 -5.56
C SER A 125 20.53 -29.34 -6.86
N ASN A 126 20.16 -28.08 -6.81
CA ASN A 126 20.29 -27.19 -7.96
C ASN A 126 21.73 -26.69 -8.11
N LYS A 127 22.52 -27.43 -8.88
CA LYS A 127 23.96 -27.14 -9.12
C LYS A 127 24.21 -25.91 -10.00
N LYS A 128 23.16 -25.31 -10.59
CA LYS A 128 23.26 -24.14 -11.49
C LYS A 128 23.33 -22.81 -10.75
N ILE A 129 23.16 -22.80 -9.44
CA ILE A 129 23.17 -21.60 -8.61
C ILE A 129 24.39 -21.64 -7.68
N ASP A 130 25.08 -20.52 -7.57
CA ASP A 130 26.16 -20.34 -6.62
C ASP A 130 25.66 -20.16 -5.18
N GLU A 131 26.56 -20.04 -4.22
CA GLU A 131 26.20 -19.92 -2.81
C GLU A 131 25.54 -18.58 -2.48
N ASP A 132 25.96 -17.49 -3.09
CA ASP A 132 25.42 -16.13 -2.86
C ASP A 132 23.99 -16.03 -3.40
N GLU A 133 23.75 -16.58 -4.59
CA GLU A 133 22.39 -16.67 -5.14
C GLU A 133 21.52 -17.59 -4.28
N ARG A 134 22.06 -18.66 -3.75
CA ARG A 134 21.33 -19.58 -2.85
C ARG A 134 20.95 -18.88 -1.55
N LEU A 135 21.87 -18.13 -0.94
CA LEU A 135 21.60 -17.33 0.23
C LEU A 135 20.46 -16.33 -0.03
N THR A 136 20.56 -15.61 -1.14
CA THR A 136 19.51 -14.67 -1.56
C THR A 136 18.14 -15.36 -1.71
N ARG A 137 18.13 -16.55 -2.32
CA ARG A 137 16.90 -17.35 -2.49
C ARG A 137 16.32 -17.83 -1.15
N GLU A 138 17.16 -18.24 -0.20
CA GLU A 138 16.72 -18.60 1.15
C GLU A 138 16.13 -17.39 1.89
N ILE A 139 16.75 -16.22 1.81
CA ILE A 139 16.22 -14.97 2.37
C ILE A 139 14.85 -14.66 1.77
N VAL A 140 14.71 -14.70 0.45
CA VAL A 140 13.44 -14.47 -0.26
C VAL A 140 12.37 -15.48 0.17
N ARG A 141 12.73 -16.75 0.29
CA ARG A 141 11.81 -17.80 0.77
C ARG A 141 11.28 -17.46 2.16
N HIS A 142 12.15 -17.18 3.13
CA HIS A 142 11.74 -16.86 4.50
C HIS A 142 10.95 -15.56 4.57
N TYR A 143 11.32 -14.56 3.77
CA TYR A 143 10.55 -13.32 3.65
C TYR A 143 9.10 -13.58 3.21
N ILE A 144 8.88 -14.43 2.19
CA ILE A 144 7.54 -14.78 1.69
C ILE A 144 6.75 -15.57 2.75
N LEU A 145 7.37 -16.52 3.44
CA LEU A 145 6.73 -17.34 4.46
C LEU A 145 6.36 -16.51 5.70
N ILE A 146 7.19 -15.56 6.10
CA ILE A 146 6.89 -14.58 7.15
C ILE A 146 5.70 -13.68 6.71
N ALA A 147 5.72 -13.16 5.48
CA ALA A 147 4.61 -12.35 4.97
C ALA A 147 3.27 -13.08 5.04
N SER A 148 3.26 -14.37 4.65
CA SER A 148 2.05 -15.19 4.62
C SER A 148 1.52 -15.55 6.01
N SER A 149 2.39 -15.68 7.02
CA SER A 149 2.02 -16.09 8.37
C SER A 149 1.74 -14.92 9.32
N SER A 150 2.36 -13.75 9.09
CA SER A 150 2.29 -12.60 9.99
C SER A 150 1.19 -11.60 9.62
N GLY A 151 0.79 -11.53 8.34
CA GLY A 151 -0.13 -10.50 7.86
C GLY A 151 0.44 -9.07 7.96
N LEU A 152 1.77 -8.92 8.09
CA LEU A 152 2.44 -7.62 8.04
C LEU A 152 2.22 -6.96 6.68
N ARG A 153 2.05 -5.63 6.69
CA ARG A 153 2.14 -4.88 5.43
C ARG A 153 3.57 -4.91 4.91
N VAL A 154 3.73 -4.91 3.59
CA VAL A 154 5.06 -4.94 2.95
C VAL A 154 6.00 -3.87 3.52
N GLY A 155 5.51 -2.65 3.73
CA GLY A 155 6.29 -1.56 4.32
C GLY A 155 6.68 -1.80 5.78
N GLU A 156 5.82 -2.45 6.56
CA GLU A 156 6.09 -2.83 7.95
C GLU A 156 7.14 -3.95 8.00
N GLN A 157 7.00 -4.98 7.17
CA GLN A 157 7.94 -6.11 7.12
C GLN A 157 9.35 -5.69 6.68
N ARG A 158 9.46 -4.81 5.66
CA ARG A 158 10.75 -4.30 5.17
C ARG A 158 11.49 -3.43 6.18
N GLN A 159 10.82 -2.85 7.15
CA GLN A 159 11.38 -1.99 8.18
C GLN A 159 11.45 -2.67 9.56
N LEU A 160 11.11 -3.96 9.63
CA LEU A 160 11.20 -4.74 10.85
C LEU A 160 12.65 -4.90 11.27
N ARG A 161 12.92 -4.71 12.54
CA ARG A 161 14.25 -4.91 13.15
C ARG A 161 14.24 -6.17 14.00
N TRP A 162 15.38 -6.78 14.21
CA TRP A 162 15.50 -7.93 15.11
C TRP A 162 15.06 -7.61 16.54
N SER A 163 15.26 -6.36 16.98
CA SER A 163 14.74 -5.87 18.28
C SER A 163 13.21 -5.78 18.36
N ASP A 164 12.51 -5.90 17.25
CA ASP A 164 11.05 -5.88 17.19
C ASP A 164 10.45 -7.30 17.22
N VAL A 165 11.28 -8.36 17.27
CA VAL A 165 10.84 -9.76 17.16
C VAL A 165 11.38 -10.59 18.31
N ASP A 166 10.48 -11.15 19.12
CA ASP A 166 10.79 -12.14 20.15
C ASP A 166 10.29 -13.52 19.71
N ILE A 167 11.11 -14.55 19.84
CA ILE A 167 10.73 -15.92 19.51
C ILE A 167 10.34 -16.67 20.78
N GLU A 168 9.14 -17.21 20.78
CA GLU A 168 8.58 -17.97 21.90
C GLU A 168 8.26 -19.41 21.49
N ARG A 169 8.70 -20.37 22.31
CA ARG A 169 8.35 -21.79 22.16
C ARG A 169 7.24 -22.14 23.12
N ARG A 170 6.06 -22.46 22.57
CA ARG A 170 4.89 -22.84 23.38
C ARG A 170 4.48 -24.29 23.09
N LYS A 171 4.14 -25.02 24.13
CA LYS A 171 3.56 -26.36 24.03
C LYS A 171 2.02 -26.24 24.07
N THR A 172 1.34 -26.64 23.00
CA THR A 172 -0.13 -26.60 22.91
C THR A 172 -0.61 -27.97 22.43
N ASN A 173 -1.48 -28.62 23.19
CA ASN A 173 -2.00 -29.95 22.88
C ASN A 173 -0.87 -30.98 22.59
N GLY A 174 0.16 -31.00 23.44
CA GLY A 174 1.30 -31.93 23.30
C GLY A 174 2.29 -31.58 22.16
N LYS A 175 1.98 -30.63 21.29
CA LYS A 175 2.83 -30.20 20.16
C LYS A 175 3.58 -28.91 20.48
N GLN A 176 4.87 -28.91 20.28
CA GLN A 176 5.69 -27.70 20.38
C GLN A 176 5.43 -26.83 19.16
N ARG A 177 5.19 -25.54 19.39
CA ARG A 177 5.03 -24.50 18.33
C ARG A 177 6.00 -23.37 18.59
N ILE A 178 6.63 -22.90 17.53
CA ILE A 178 7.49 -21.72 17.55
C ILE A 178 6.65 -20.55 17.05
N LEU A 179 6.48 -19.56 17.92
CA LEU A 179 5.72 -18.34 17.63
C LEU A 179 6.68 -17.17 17.57
N ALA A 180 6.37 -16.20 16.72
CA ALA A 180 7.02 -14.91 16.75
C ALA A 180 6.07 -13.88 17.36
N LYS A 181 6.52 -13.20 18.41
CA LYS A 181 5.88 -12.00 18.95
C LYS A 181 6.49 -10.80 18.25
N ILE A 182 5.69 -10.08 17.50
CA ILE A 182 6.13 -8.99 16.64
C ILE A 182 5.58 -7.66 17.15
N ARG A 183 6.48 -6.69 17.29
CA ARG A 183 6.15 -5.30 17.58
C ARG A 183 6.23 -4.48 16.31
N VAL A 184 5.11 -3.97 15.83
CA VAL A 184 5.07 -2.97 14.76
C VAL A 184 5.16 -1.59 15.41
N ARG A 185 6.20 -0.83 15.05
CA ARG A 185 6.42 0.51 15.58
C ARG A 185 5.47 1.51 14.91
N ALA A 186 5.10 2.57 15.62
CA ALA A 186 4.17 3.59 15.12
C ALA A 186 4.69 4.26 13.83
N GLU A 187 5.99 4.55 13.74
CA GLU A 187 6.61 5.19 12.58
C GLU A 187 6.58 4.34 11.32
N THR A 188 6.56 3.00 11.45
CA THR A 188 6.49 2.07 10.31
C THR A 188 5.05 1.71 9.93
N SER A 189 4.09 2.02 10.81
CA SER A 189 2.67 1.73 10.60
C SER A 189 1.99 2.79 9.74
N LYS A 190 1.20 2.37 8.74
CA LYS A 190 0.41 3.28 7.90
C LYS A 190 -0.54 4.18 8.72
N VAL A 191 -1.05 3.68 9.85
CA VAL A 191 -2.00 4.40 10.72
C VAL A 191 -1.31 5.05 11.92
N ARG A 192 0.03 5.07 11.95
CA ARG A 192 0.87 5.64 13.03
C ARG A 192 0.53 5.12 14.43
N ASN A 193 0.01 3.90 14.53
CA ASN A 193 -0.25 3.22 15.80
C ASN A 193 0.70 2.02 15.94
N SER A 194 1.32 1.89 17.10
CA SER A 194 2.08 0.69 17.46
C SER A 194 1.12 -0.45 17.79
N ARG A 195 1.55 -1.67 17.49
CA ARG A 195 0.82 -2.88 17.89
C ARG A 195 1.80 -4.03 18.14
N VAL A 196 1.39 -4.93 19.02
CA VAL A 196 2.10 -6.19 19.27
C VAL A 196 1.14 -7.32 18.98
N PHE A 197 1.62 -8.35 18.29
CA PHE A 197 0.84 -9.53 18.00
C PHE A 197 1.72 -10.77 17.89
N TYR A 198 1.09 -11.93 17.93
CA TYR A 198 1.75 -13.23 17.75
C TYR A 198 1.39 -13.81 16.40
N CYS A 199 2.37 -14.38 15.72
CA CYS A 199 2.14 -15.16 14.51
C CYS A 199 2.82 -16.54 14.61
N ARG A 200 2.33 -17.46 13.79
CA ARG A 200 2.97 -18.76 13.58
C ARG A 200 4.19 -18.61 12.66
N GLY A 201 5.06 -19.60 12.65
CA GLY A 201 6.21 -19.56 11.75
C GLY A 201 7.40 -18.82 12.34
N GLY A 202 7.55 -18.81 13.68
CA GLY A 202 8.72 -18.28 14.37
C GLY A 202 10.03 -18.90 13.89
N GLU A 203 9.99 -20.17 13.43
CA GLU A 203 11.10 -20.86 12.82
C GLU A 203 11.66 -20.16 11.57
N HIS A 204 10.82 -19.41 10.85
CA HIS A 204 11.27 -18.66 9.70
C HIS A 204 12.07 -17.43 10.08
N PHE A 205 11.72 -16.81 11.21
CA PHE A 205 12.50 -15.69 11.78
C PHE A 205 13.84 -16.19 12.35
N GLU A 206 13.84 -17.32 13.07
CA GLU A 206 15.09 -17.94 13.57
C GLU A 206 16.04 -18.20 12.39
N ARG A 207 15.55 -18.88 11.35
CA ARG A 207 16.36 -19.20 10.19
C ARG A 207 16.85 -17.95 9.45
N LEU A 208 16.00 -16.94 9.30
CA LEU A 208 16.41 -15.69 8.67
C LEU A 208 17.48 -14.97 9.48
N LYS A 209 17.39 -14.99 10.81
CA LYS A 209 18.40 -14.40 11.71
C LYS A 209 19.75 -15.10 11.64
N GLU A 210 19.77 -16.42 11.37
CA GLU A 210 21.00 -17.17 11.16
C GLU A 210 21.67 -16.86 9.81
N LEU A 211 20.90 -16.41 8.82
CA LEU A 211 21.37 -16.13 7.46
C LEU A 211 21.86 -14.68 7.29
N THR A 212 21.45 -13.75 8.18
CA THR A 212 21.75 -12.31 8.11
C THR A 212 22.53 -11.81 9.31
#